data_67a17d33f073a2c320dc22235dc6f2a5
#
_entry.id   67a17d33f073a2c320dc22235dc6f2a5
#
_cell.length_a   1.000
_cell.length_b   1.000
_cell.length_c   1.000
_cell.angle_alpha   90.00
_cell.angle_beta   90.00
_cell.angle_gamma   90.00
#
_symmetry.space_group_name_H-M   'P 1'
#
loop_
_entity.id
_entity.type
_entity.pdbx_description
1 polymer ?
#
loop_
_entity_poly.entity_id
_entity_poly.type
_entity_poly.pdbx_seq_one_letter_code
_entity_poly.pdbx_strand_id
1 'polypeptide(L)'
;MTELTFAIGLVLLGIIIWLFARHAGPTLNAGAPQSRVPAELNHAELIDWLETEEASLPIVPGAESRILLASPSGDGNGLDPIGQEKRTPVSILHIHGFSACRQETAPVAEQLADRLGAHLVEARLAGHGLTSQAMEASAEDWLQSVTDGMDLAHRLGERVLIIGTSTGAPLGCWAAKVLAERYGSPLSMIYMAPNFGINQSFAWLLTLPGSRFFIPLILGATRTWEAESDAVAKYWSTSYSTLAVIEMQKVVDWFEAQSPASWNVPLAIMLGDLDPTISAKKAVRMLEKWGDPRSKRLPIPEQETMAQHVFVGDIAGPSLTAHCVDQFELFVKECLTDELSSFAAQSSP
;
A
#
# COMPACT_ATOMS: atom_id res chain seq x y z
N MET A 1 -30.75 6.04 -48.80
CA MET A 1 -29.42 6.69 -48.58
C MET A 1 -29.33 7.43 -47.24
N THR A 2 -30.39 8.00 -46.72
CA THR A 2 -30.43 8.82 -45.50
C THR A 2 -30.25 8.02 -44.18
N GLU A 3 -30.84 6.82 -44.07
CA GLU A 3 -30.69 6.02 -42.82
C GLU A 3 -29.32 5.38 -42.65
N LEU A 4 -28.69 4.91 -43.73
CA LEU A 4 -27.36 4.32 -43.70
C LEU A 4 -26.29 5.38 -43.39
N THR A 5 -26.39 6.57 -43.95
CA THR A 5 -25.48 7.69 -43.66
C THR A 5 -25.62 8.20 -42.23
N PHE A 6 -26.84 8.19 -41.69
CA PHE A 6 -27.06 8.53 -40.27
C PHE A 6 -26.47 7.48 -39.31
N ALA A 7 -26.68 6.19 -39.62
CA ALA A 7 -26.10 5.11 -38.82
C ALA A 7 -24.56 5.12 -38.84
N ILE A 8 -23.96 5.35 -40.02
CA ILE A 8 -22.49 5.49 -40.15
C ILE A 8 -21.98 6.70 -39.34
N GLY A 9 -22.71 7.83 -39.40
CA GLY A 9 -22.38 9.03 -38.61
C GLY A 9 -22.39 8.79 -37.12
N LEU A 10 -23.37 8.05 -36.60
CA LEU A 10 -23.45 7.67 -35.19
C LEU A 10 -22.31 6.73 -34.77
N VAL A 11 -21.94 5.77 -35.63
CA VAL A 11 -20.83 4.84 -35.37
C VAL A 11 -19.49 5.61 -35.37
N LEU A 12 -19.27 6.50 -36.33
CA LEU A 12 -18.06 7.33 -36.41
C LEU A 12 -17.95 8.29 -35.20
N LEU A 13 -19.08 8.92 -34.82
CA LEU A 13 -19.16 9.75 -33.62
C LEU A 13 -18.83 8.93 -32.35
N GLY A 14 -19.40 7.73 -32.26
CA GLY A 14 -19.09 6.79 -31.17
C GLY A 14 -17.63 6.40 -31.13
N ILE A 15 -16.99 6.14 -32.27
CA ILE A 15 -15.56 5.84 -32.37
C ILE A 15 -14.71 7.07 -32.00
N ILE A 16 -15.08 8.26 -32.45
CA ILE A 16 -14.39 9.52 -32.13
C ILE A 16 -14.51 9.81 -30.64
N ILE A 17 -15.71 9.70 -30.08
CA ILE A 17 -15.94 9.82 -28.64
C ILE A 17 -15.10 8.78 -27.89
N TRP A 18 -15.08 7.53 -28.33
CA TRP A 18 -14.30 6.45 -27.71
C TRP A 18 -12.78 6.69 -27.79
N LEU A 19 -12.27 7.14 -28.95
CA LEU A 19 -10.84 7.49 -29.13
C LEU A 19 -10.44 8.69 -28.25
N PHE A 20 -11.27 9.74 -28.25
CA PHE A 20 -11.08 10.91 -27.38
C PHE A 20 -11.15 10.50 -25.91
N ALA A 21 -12.09 9.62 -25.64
CA ALA A 21 -12.36 9.02 -24.38
C ALA A 21 -11.12 8.30 -23.82
N ARG A 22 -10.42 7.52 -24.59
CA ARG A 22 -9.27 6.70 -24.18
C ARG A 22 -8.01 7.52 -23.85
N HIS A 23 -7.88 8.74 -24.39
CA HIS A 23 -6.71 9.61 -24.20
C HIS A 23 -6.88 10.68 -23.11
N ALA A 24 -8.06 10.84 -22.53
CA ALA A 24 -8.38 11.88 -21.55
C ALA A 24 -9.00 11.36 -20.24
N GLY A 25 -8.92 10.04 -19.97
CA GLY A 25 -9.37 9.45 -18.71
C GLY A 25 -8.47 9.80 -17.53
N PRO A 26 -8.98 9.69 -16.30
CA PRO A 26 -8.14 9.83 -15.12
C PRO A 26 -7.00 8.82 -15.14
N THR A 27 -5.77 9.32 -15.14
CA THR A 27 -4.54 8.52 -15.09
C THR A 27 -3.70 8.98 -13.92
N LEU A 28 -2.88 8.06 -13.37
CA LEU A 28 -1.95 8.39 -12.31
C LEU A 28 -0.74 9.14 -12.89
N ASN A 29 -0.44 10.32 -12.35
CA ASN A 29 0.87 10.92 -12.54
C ASN A 29 1.86 10.22 -11.60
N ALA A 30 2.49 9.18 -12.11
CA ALA A 30 3.34 8.27 -11.33
C ALA A 30 4.78 8.79 -11.11
N GLY A 31 5.07 10.05 -11.42
CA GLY A 31 6.39 10.64 -11.14
C GLY A 31 6.71 10.68 -9.65
N ALA A 32 7.99 10.54 -9.29
CA ALA A 32 8.44 10.60 -7.91
C ALA A 32 8.35 12.04 -7.36
N PRO A 33 7.48 12.34 -6.39
CA PRO A 33 7.50 13.64 -5.73
C PRO A 33 8.78 13.81 -4.89
N GLN A 34 9.10 15.03 -4.52
CA GLN A 34 10.15 15.28 -3.55
C GLN A 34 9.64 14.96 -2.15
N SER A 35 10.49 14.36 -1.31
CA SER A 35 10.17 14.18 0.10
C SER A 35 10.02 15.55 0.78
N ARG A 36 9.03 15.67 1.66
CA ARG A 36 8.82 16.85 2.50
C ARG A 36 9.63 16.78 3.79
N VAL A 37 10.19 15.60 4.11
CA VAL A 37 10.97 15.38 5.33
C VAL A 37 12.27 16.21 5.25
N PRO A 38 12.53 17.14 6.20
CA PRO A 38 13.76 17.92 6.19
C PRO A 38 14.99 17.03 6.30
N ALA A 39 16.06 17.39 5.57
CA ALA A 39 17.24 16.53 5.41
C ALA A 39 18.04 16.32 6.73
N GLU A 40 18.06 17.31 7.58
CA GLU A 40 18.99 17.45 8.72
C GLU A 40 18.44 16.87 10.05
N LEU A 41 17.25 16.24 10.03
CA LEU A 41 16.60 15.77 11.25
C LEU A 41 17.22 14.45 11.74
N ASN A 42 17.44 14.37 13.06
CA ASN A 42 17.76 13.15 13.79
C ASN A 42 16.50 12.28 14.07
N HIS A 43 16.66 11.07 14.62
CA HIS A 43 15.55 10.15 14.82
C HIS A 43 14.42 10.71 15.71
N ALA A 44 14.75 11.41 16.79
CA ALA A 44 13.76 12.05 17.66
C ALA A 44 13.05 13.20 16.92
N GLU A 45 13.82 14.03 16.22
CA GLU A 45 13.28 15.13 15.42
C GLU A 45 12.42 14.65 14.24
N LEU A 46 12.65 13.45 13.70
CA LEU A 46 11.77 12.84 12.70
C LEU A 46 10.39 12.52 13.28
N ILE A 47 10.33 12.05 14.53
CA ILE A 47 9.07 11.81 15.24
C ILE A 47 8.33 13.13 15.47
N ASP A 48 9.01 14.13 16.03
CA ASP A 48 8.44 15.45 16.29
C ASP A 48 7.95 16.13 15.01
N TRP A 49 8.70 15.98 13.92
CA TRP A 49 8.30 16.50 12.61
C TRP A 49 7.00 15.84 12.13
N LEU A 50 6.91 14.51 12.20
CA LEU A 50 5.73 13.76 11.76
C LEU A 50 4.48 14.16 12.57
N GLU A 51 4.62 14.28 13.87
CA GLU A 51 3.55 14.73 14.78
C GLU A 51 3.13 16.17 14.45
N THR A 52 4.08 17.06 14.14
CA THR A 52 3.82 18.46 13.78
C THR A 52 3.07 18.59 12.45
N GLU A 53 3.46 17.82 11.43
CA GLU A 53 2.78 17.79 10.12
C GLU A 53 1.31 17.37 10.24
N GLU A 54 1.00 16.50 11.18
CA GLU A 54 -0.35 16.00 11.38
C GLU A 54 -1.16 16.77 12.43
N ALA A 55 -0.53 17.61 13.26
CA ALA A 55 -1.16 18.27 14.40
C ALA A 55 -2.40 19.14 14.06
N SER A 56 -2.45 19.69 12.83
CA SER A 56 -3.57 20.52 12.38
C SER A 56 -4.72 19.72 11.75
N LEU A 57 -4.53 18.43 11.54
CA LEU A 57 -5.50 17.57 10.86
C LEU A 57 -6.48 16.96 11.87
N PRO A 58 -7.77 16.84 11.53
CA PRO A 58 -8.77 16.21 12.39
C PRO A 58 -8.68 14.69 12.31
N ILE A 59 -7.55 14.13 12.75
CA ILE A 59 -7.28 12.69 12.68
C ILE A 59 -8.06 11.96 13.78
N VAL A 60 -8.56 10.79 13.46
CA VAL A 60 -9.16 9.87 14.43
C VAL A 60 -8.06 9.35 15.37
N PRO A 61 -8.17 9.51 16.70
CA PRO A 61 -7.16 9.05 17.63
C PRO A 61 -6.80 7.56 17.43
N GLY A 62 -5.53 7.29 17.14
CA GLY A 62 -4.99 5.98 16.79
C GLY A 62 -4.80 5.74 15.29
N ALA A 63 -5.22 6.67 14.41
CA ALA A 63 -5.05 6.58 12.96
C ALA A 63 -3.89 7.43 12.42
N GLU A 64 -3.16 8.13 13.30
CA GLU A 64 -2.01 8.96 12.94
C GLU A 64 -0.90 8.14 12.27
N SER A 65 -0.08 8.80 11.45
CA SER A 65 1.23 8.26 11.07
C SER A 65 2.08 8.05 12.32
N ARG A 66 2.96 7.05 12.30
CA ARG A 66 3.76 6.74 13.49
C ARG A 66 5.15 6.23 13.12
N ILE A 67 6.15 6.61 13.92
CA ILE A 67 7.46 6.00 13.93
C ILE A 67 7.62 5.25 15.26
N LEU A 68 7.98 3.97 15.18
CA LEU A 68 8.39 3.16 16.34
C LEU A 68 9.87 2.83 16.20
N LEU A 69 10.65 3.28 17.16
CA LEU A 69 12.09 2.98 17.21
C LEU A 69 12.33 1.66 17.93
N ALA A 70 13.07 0.76 17.29
CA ALA A 70 13.59 -0.43 17.94
C ALA A 70 14.61 -0.04 18.98
N SER A 71 14.61 -0.71 20.12
CA SER A 71 15.61 -0.51 21.15
C SER A 71 16.22 -1.83 21.59
N PRO A 72 17.54 -1.97 21.57
CA PRO A 72 18.22 -3.14 22.12
C PRO A 72 17.98 -3.31 23.63
N SER A 73 17.68 -2.23 24.34
CA SER A 73 17.38 -2.21 25.78
C SER A 73 15.89 -2.39 26.10
N GLY A 74 15.02 -2.41 25.09
CA GLY A 74 13.56 -2.51 25.28
C GLY A 74 12.92 -1.21 25.76
N ASP A 75 13.63 -0.08 25.79
CA ASP A 75 13.14 1.23 26.21
C ASP A 75 12.53 2.05 25.06
N GLY A 76 12.60 1.55 23.82
CA GLY A 76 11.97 2.16 22.65
C GLY A 76 12.57 3.49 22.20
N ASN A 77 13.77 3.87 22.68
CA ASN A 77 14.37 5.15 22.35
C ASN A 77 15.25 5.15 21.08
N GLY A 78 15.44 3.99 20.43
CA GLY A 78 16.21 3.86 19.18
C GLY A 78 17.70 4.15 19.30
N LEU A 79 18.22 4.28 20.52
CA LEU A 79 19.62 4.55 20.77
C LEU A 79 20.40 3.26 21.02
N ASP A 80 21.68 3.25 20.68
CA ASP A 80 22.59 2.19 21.07
C ASP A 80 22.95 2.27 22.58
N PRO A 81 23.68 1.29 23.14
CA PRO A 81 24.07 1.30 24.56
C PRO A 81 24.94 2.50 25.00
N ILE A 82 25.47 3.27 24.05
CA ILE A 82 26.25 4.49 24.31
C ILE A 82 25.47 5.77 23.98
N GLY A 83 24.16 5.65 23.69
CA GLY A 83 23.27 6.79 23.47
C GLY A 83 23.36 7.40 22.07
N GLN A 84 23.90 6.69 21.08
CA GLN A 84 23.95 7.15 19.69
C GLN A 84 22.75 6.58 18.89
N GLU A 85 22.25 7.38 17.97
CA GLU A 85 21.24 6.93 17.01
C GLU A 85 21.81 5.85 16.10
N LYS A 86 21.08 4.75 15.97
CA LYS A 86 21.51 3.62 15.18
C LYS A 86 20.47 3.27 14.13
N ARG A 87 20.88 3.24 12.87
CA ARG A 87 20.12 2.59 11.82
C ARG A 87 20.06 1.10 12.08
N THR A 88 18.89 0.52 11.96
CA THR A 88 18.73 -0.94 12.04
C THR A 88 19.09 -1.60 10.71
N PRO A 89 19.49 -2.89 10.68
CA PRO A 89 19.74 -3.60 9.42
C PRO A 89 18.52 -3.57 8.49
N VAL A 90 17.32 -3.60 9.06
CA VAL A 90 16.05 -3.47 8.35
C VAL A 90 15.18 -2.43 9.06
N SER A 91 14.56 -1.53 8.30
CA SER A 91 13.41 -0.75 8.72
C SER A 91 12.17 -1.20 7.96
N ILE A 92 11.01 -0.97 8.53
CA ILE A 92 9.73 -1.34 7.92
C ILE A 92 8.97 -0.08 7.52
N LEU A 93 8.49 -0.03 6.27
CA LEU A 93 7.45 0.89 5.83
C LEU A 93 6.13 0.13 5.73
N HIS A 94 5.15 0.49 6.55
CA HIS A 94 3.79 -0.06 6.50
C HIS A 94 2.84 0.91 5.80
N ILE A 95 2.11 0.41 4.79
CA ILE A 95 1.16 1.17 3.96
C ILE A 95 -0.21 0.47 4.06
N HIS A 96 -1.17 1.12 4.69
CA HIS A 96 -2.53 0.59 4.88
C HIS A 96 -3.36 0.58 3.59
N GLY A 97 -4.53 -0.05 3.64
CA GLY A 97 -5.47 -0.15 2.53
C GLY A 97 -6.35 1.10 2.33
N PHE A 98 -7.13 1.07 1.24
CA PHE A 98 -8.11 2.10 0.90
C PHE A 98 -9.19 2.18 1.97
N SER A 99 -9.59 3.38 2.33
CA SER A 99 -10.58 3.74 3.36
C SER A 99 -10.20 3.38 4.79
N ALA A 100 -9.06 2.74 5.04
CA ALA A 100 -8.58 2.31 6.35
C ALA A 100 -7.51 3.25 6.93
N CYS A 101 -6.81 2.79 7.94
CA CYS A 101 -5.60 3.37 8.51
C CYS A 101 -4.70 2.25 9.06
N ARG A 102 -3.58 2.57 9.72
CA ARG A 102 -2.66 1.56 10.28
C ARG A 102 -3.32 0.53 11.21
N GLN A 103 -4.46 0.87 11.84
CA GLN A 103 -5.22 -0.05 12.70
C GLN A 103 -5.85 -1.21 11.93
N GLU A 104 -5.88 -1.16 10.59
CA GLU A 104 -6.46 -2.18 9.74
C GLU A 104 -5.89 -3.57 10.02
N THR A 105 -4.56 -3.64 10.21
CA THR A 105 -3.85 -4.90 10.46
C THR A 105 -2.98 -4.87 11.72
N ALA A 106 -3.12 -3.82 12.56
CA ALA A 106 -2.39 -3.75 13.82
C ALA A 106 -2.74 -4.97 14.72
N PRO A 107 -1.76 -5.59 15.39
CA PRO A 107 -0.36 -5.20 15.56
C PRO A 107 0.65 -6.00 14.69
N VAL A 108 0.31 -6.36 13.46
CA VAL A 108 1.19 -7.21 12.62
C VAL A 108 2.54 -6.57 12.34
N ALA A 109 2.53 -5.32 11.88
CA ALA A 109 3.78 -4.61 11.55
C ALA A 109 4.63 -4.34 12.80
N GLU A 110 3.99 -4.00 13.92
CA GLU A 110 4.63 -3.77 15.22
C GLU A 110 5.30 -5.04 15.75
N GLN A 111 4.58 -6.17 15.73
CA GLN A 111 5.14 -7.45 16.19
C GLN A 111 6.28 -7.94 15.30
N LEU A 112 6.17 -7.72 13.98
CA LEU A 112 7.25 -8.08 13.07
C LEU A 112 8.48 -7.18 13.29
N ALA A 113 8.27 -5.88 13.49
CA ALA A 113 9.35 -4.94 13.81
C ALA A 113 10.10 -5.34 15.10
N ASP A 114 9.36 -5.69 16.15
CA ASP A 114 9.93 -6.17 17.41
C ASP A 114 10.80 -7.42 17.21
N ARG A 115 10.27 -8.44 16.49
CA ARG A 115 11.00 -9.69 16.22
C ARG A 115 12.25 -9.54 15.36
N LEU A 116 12.25 -8.55 14.46
CA LEU A 116 13.39 -8.25 13.58
C LEU A 116 14.36 -7.25 14.22
N GLY A 117 14.01 -6.63 15.35
CA GLY A 117 14.73 -5.49 15.90
C GLY A 117 14.78 -4.33 14.92
N ALA A 118 13.68 -4.09 14.19
CA ALA A 118 13.58 -3.12 13.13
C ALA A 118 12.85 -1.85 13.59
N HIS A 119 13.29 -0.69 13.09
CA HIS A 119 12.45 0.51 13.16
C HIS A 119 11.24 0.36 12.25
N LEU A 120 10.09 0.94 12.65
CA LEU A 120 8.84 0.88 11.90
C LEU A 120 8.33 2.29 11.61
N VAL A 121 7.97 2.51 10.35
CA VAL A 121 7.23 3.68 9.88
C VAL A 121 5.86 3.22 9.41
N GLU A 122 4.80 3.70 10.04
CA GLU A 122 3.42 3.47 9.63
C GLU A 122 2.89 4.75 8.97
N ALA A 123 2.81 4.72 7.65
CA ALA A 123 2.39 5.87 6.87
C ALA A 123 0.86 5.97 6.80
N ARG A 124 0.29 7.12 7.16
CA ARG A 124 -1.11 7.45 6.88
C ARG A 124 -1.21 8.06 5.49
N LEU A 125 -2.00 7.47 4.63
CA LEU A 125 -2.28 8.03 3.31
C LEU A 125 -3.13 9.30 3.45
N ALA A 126 -2.82 10.33 2.67
CA ALA A 126 -3.57 11.58 2.66
C ALA A 126 -5.08 11.32 2.52
N GLY A 127 -5.89 12.07 3.26
CA GLY A 127 -7.35 11.93 3.28
C GLY A 127 -7.89 10.73 4.06
N HIS A 128 -7.04 9.81 4.53
CA HIS A 128 -7.45 8.65 5.33
C HIS A 128 -7.33 8.92 6.83
N GLY A 129 -8.08 8.17 7.63
CA GLY A 129 -8.04 8.28 9.10
C GLY A 129 -8.54 9.61 9.65
N LEU A 130 -9.32 10.36 8.89
CA LEU A 130 -9.88 11.66 9.29
C LEU A 130 -11.32 11.51 9.79
N THR A 131 -11.70 12.36 10.73
CA THR A 131 -13.07 12.39 11.28
C THR A 131 -14.13 12.78 10.25
N SER A 132 -13.75 13.52 9.18
CA SER A 132 -14.66 13.88 8.08
C SER A 132 -15.04 12.70 7.20
N GLN A 133 -14.22 11.65 7.16
CA GLN A 133 -14.38 10.46 6.31
C GLN A 133 -14.51 10.72 4.79
N ALA A 134 -14.38 11.96 4.33
CA ALA A 134 -14.68 12.36 2.95
C ALA A 134 -13.72 11.77 1.91
N MET A 135 -12.47 11.48 2.31
CA MET A 135 -11.42 10.91 1.45
C MET A 135 -11.22 11.69 0.14
N GLU A 136 -11.08 13.00 0.24
CA GLU A 136 -10.99 13.90 -0.93
C GLU A 136 -9.59 13.99 -1.55
N ALA A 137 -8.58 13.35 -0.94
CA ALA A 137 -7.21 13.36 -1.44
C ALA A 137 -7.08 12.61 -2.77
N SER A 138 -6.19 13.09 -3.63
CA SER A 138 -5.86 12.45 -4.90
C SER A 138 -4.92 11.25 -4.70
N ALA A 139 -4.81 10.41 -5.72
CA ALA A 139 -3.82 9.33 -5.74
C ALA A 139 -2.38 9.87 -5.67
N GLU A 140 -2.13 11.04 -6.26
CA GLU A 140 -0.84 11.72 -6.22
C GLU A 140 -0.49 12.18 -4.79
N ASP A 141 -1.48 12.60 -3.97
CA ASP A 141 -1.28 12.89 -2.55
C ASP A 141 -0.92 11.61 -1.75
N TRP A 142 -1.44 10.45 -2.16
CA TRP A 142 -1.03 9.16 -1.59
C TRP A 142 0.41 8.82 -1.96
N LEU A 143 0.83 9.09 -3.21
CA LEU A 143 2.23 8.93 -3.61
C LEU A 143 3.17 9.83 -2.79
N GLN A 144 2.72 11.05 -2.44
CA GLN A 144 3.47 11.93 -1.55
C GLN A 144 3.61 11.31 -0.15
N SER A 145 2.51 10.80 0.43
CA SER A 145 2.53 10.14 1.74
C SER A 145 3.49 8.93 1.74
N VAL A 146 3.49 8.14 0.68
CA VAL A 146 4.39 6.99 0.52
C VAL A 146 5.85 7.45 0.32
N THR A 147 6.08 8.55 -0.39
CA THR A 147 7.43 9.10 -0.58
C THR A 147 8.03 9.56 0.74
N ASP A 148 7.27 10.29 1.56
CA ASP A 148 7.72 10.73 2.87
C ASP A 148 7.96 9.53 3.80
N GLY A 149 7.05 8.54 3.79
CA GLY A 149 7.23 7.30 4.54
C GLY A 149 8.47 6.50 4.12
N MET A 150 8.76 6.45 2.81
CA MET A 150 9.97 5.79 2.30
C MET A 150 11.26 6.51 2.68
N ASP A 151 11.25 7.85 2.68
CA ASP A 151 12.38 8.65 3.15
C ASP A 151 12.63 8.41 4.64
N LEU A 152 11.59 8.45 5.47
CA LEU A 152 11.69 8.13 6.90
C LEU A 152 12.26 6.73 7.11
N ALA A 153 11.69 5.71 6.45
CA ALA A 153 12.16 4.34 6.59
C ALA A 153 13.62 4.18 6.12
N HIS A 154 13.99 4.81 5.00
CA HIS A 154 15.37 4.77 4.49
C HIS A 154 16.39 5.39 5.45
N ARG A 155 16.03 6.45 6.17
CA ARG A 155 16.91 7.06 7.19
C ARG A 155 17.06 6.16 8.42
N LEU A 156 16.01 5.44 8.79
CA LEU A 156 15.97 4.61 9.99
C LEU A 156 16.62 3.24 9.79
N GLY A 157 16.69 2.69 8.57
CA GLY A 157 17.24 1.38 8.29
C GLY A 157 18.22 1.34 7.12
N GLU A 158 19.09 0.33 7.12
CA GLU A 158 20.02 0.09 6.00
C GLU A 158 19.26 -0.42 4.77
N ARG A 159 18.27 -1.27 5.00
CA ARG A 159 17.36 -1.81 3.98
C ARG A 159 15.90 -1.59 4.41
N VAL A 160 15.03 -1.31 3.46
CA VAL A 160 13.61 -1.11 3.72
C VAL A 160 12.83 -2.38 3.36
N LEU A 161 12.03 -2.88 4.30
CA LEU A 161 10.95 -3.85 4.06
C LEU A 161 9.65 -3.06 3.86
N ILE A 162 8.93 -3.32 2.77
CA ILE A 162 7.61 -2.72 2.55
C ILE A 162 6.52 -3.72 2.91
N ILE A 163 5.64 -3.34 3.83
CA ILE A 163 4.42 -4.09 4.15
C ILE A 163 3.23 -3.29 3.62
N GLY A 164 2.31 -3.94 2.92
CA GLY A 164 1.13 -3.27 2.38
C GLY A 164 -0.12 -4.12 2.50
N THR A 165 -1.25 -3.47 2.73
CA THR A 165 -2.56 -4.12 2.73
C THR A 165 -3.41 -3.55 1.59
N SER A 166 -4.07 -4.43 0.84
CA SER A 166 -5.01 -4.03 -0.21
C SER A 166 -4.39 -3.00 -1.19
N THR A 167 -4.88 -1.77 -1.23
CA THR A 167 -4.34 -0.67 -2.06
C THR A 167 -2.94 -0.23 -1.63
N GLY A 168 -2.53 -0.51 -0.39
CA GLY A 168 -1.14 -0.31 0.05
C GLY A 168 -0.14 -1.15 -0.76
N ALA A 169 -0.56 -2.29 -1.32
CA ALA A 169 0.29 -3.15 -2.14
C ALA A 169 0.72 -2.50 -3.48
N PRO A 170 -0.16 -2.04 -4.37
CA PRO A 170 0.26 -1.35 -5.59
C PRO A 170 0.97 -0.01 -5.30
N LEU A 171 0.68 0.67 -4.19
CA LEU A 171 1.45 1.83 -3.73
C LEU A 171 2.87 1.45 -3.30
N GLY A 172 3.04 0.34 -2.59
CA GLY A 172 4.35 -0.21 -2.24
C GLY A 172 5.14 -0.66 -3.48
N CYS A 173 4.48 -1.26 -4.47
CA CYS A 173 5.08 -1.54 -5.77
C CYS A 173 5.55 -0.26 -6.48
N TRP A 174 4.73 0.81 -6.44
CA TRP A 174 5.14 2.10 -6.98
C TRP A 174 6.40 2.62 -6.28
N ALA A 175 6.46 2.58 -4.96
CA ALA A 175 7.64 2.99 -4.21
C ALA A 175 8.88 2.16 -4.60
N ALA A 176 8.75 0.83 -4.64
CA ALA A 176 9.83 -0.08 -5.01
C ALA A 176 10.38 0.14 -6.41
N LYS A 177 9.58 0.67 -7.33
CA LYS A 177 9.98 0.92 -8.73
C LYS A 177 10.44 2.35 -8.97
N VAL A 178 9.63 3.31 -8.52
CA VAL A 178 9.80 4.73 -8.89
C VAL A 178 10.78 5.43 -7.94
N LEU A 179 10.81 5.03 -6.67
CA LEU A 179 11.71 5.62 -5.68
C LEU A 179 13.06 4.88 -5.58
N ALA A 180 13.25 3.76 -6.31
CA ALA A 180 14.47 2.95 -6.26
C ALA A 180 15.75 3.71 -6.62
N GLU A 181 15.68 4.68 -7.54
CA GLU A 181 16.83 5.51 -7.91
C GLU A 181 17.30 6.40 -6.75
N ARG A 182 16.36 6.78 -5.86
CA ARG A 182 16.64 7.68 -4.72
C ARG A 182 17.02 6.93 -3.45
N TYR A 183 16.33 5.84 -3.16
CA TYR A 183 16.44 5.13 -1.87
C TYR A 183 16.95 3.70 -2.00
N GLY A 184 17.28 3.26 -3.20
CA GLY A 184 17.61 1.85 -3.47
C GLY A 184 16.37 0.96 -3.55
N SER A 185 16.59 -0.27 -4.03
CA SER A 185 15.52 -1.29 -4.03
C SER A 185 15.24 -1.75 -2.60
N PRO A 186 13.97 -1.96 -2.22
CA PRO A 186 13.64 -2.56 -0.93
C PRO A 186 14.24 -3.96 -0.79
N LEU A 187 14.44 -4.40 0.45
CA LEU A 187 14.86 -5.77 0.78
C LEU A 187 13.86 -6.79 0.23
N SER A 188 12.60 -6.56 0.55
CA SER A 188 11.47 -7.38 0.11
C SER A 188 10.15 -6.63 0.31
N MET A 189 9.08 -7.20 -0.23
CA MET A 189 7.71 -6.71 -0.07
C MET A 189 6.83 -7.82 0.49
N ILE A 190 5.96 -7.47 1.43
CA ILE A 190 4.96 -8.37 2.02
C ILE A 190 3.59 -7.74 1.87
N TYR A 191 2.67 -8.41 1.20
CA TYR A 191 1.35 -7.88 0.96
C TYR A 191 0.22 -8.79 1.45
N MET A 192 -0.68 -8.20 2.21
CA MET A 192 -1.92 -8.81 2.68
C MET A 192 -3.08 -8.38 1.78
N ALA A 193 -3.81 -9.35 1.22
CA ALA A 193 -4.92 -9.12 0.29
C ALA A 193 -4.61 -8.05 -0.78
N PRO A 194 -3.50 -8.19 -1.58
CA PRO A 194 -3.03 -7.12 -2.47
C PRO A 194 -4.06 -6.76 -3.54
N ASN A 195 -4.39 -5.47 -3.64
CA ASN A 195 -5.27 -4.95 -4.68
C ASN A 195 -4.54 -4.85 -6.03
N PHE A 196 -4.18 -5.98 -6.59
CA PHE A 196 -3.66 -6.11 -7.96
C PHE A 196 -4.78 -6.17 -9.01
N GLY A 197 -5.97 -5.77 -8.62
CA GLY A 197 -7.19 -5.65 -9.39
C GLY A 197 -8.41 -5.95 -8.54
N ILE A 198 -9.41 -5.07 -8.58
CA ILE A 198 -10.64 -5.26 -7.82
C ILE A 198 -11.51 -6.38 -8.43
N ASN A 199 -12.32 -7.01 -7.57
CA ASN A 199 -13.23 -8.10 -7.98
C ASN A 199 -14.56 -7.55 -8.55
N GLN A 200 -14.46 -6.59 -9.50
CA GLN A 200 -15.60 -5.95 -10.13
C GLN A 200 -15.41 -5.92 -11.65
N SER A 201 -16.34 -6.52 -12.39
CA SER A 201 -16.23 -6.67 -13.85
C SER A 201 -16.21 -5.35 -14.62
N PHE A 202 -16.73 -4.26 -14.03
CA PHE A 202 -16.84 -2.95 -14.66
C PHE A 202 -15.87 -1.91 -14.07
N ALA A 203 -14.83 -2.34 -13.35
CA ALA A 203 -13.84 -1.45 -12.75
C ALA A 203 -13.19 -0.48 -13.76
N TRP A 204 -12.99 -0.93 -14.99
CA TRP A 204 -12.45 -0.13 -16.09
C TRP A 204 -13.26 1.13 -16.44
N LEU A 205 -14.57 1.17 -16.05
CA LEU A 205 -15.38 2.39 -16.21
C LEU A 205 -14.91 3.54 -15.32
N LEU A 206 -14.26 3.24 -14.20
CA LEU A 206 -13.81 4.24 -13.23
C LEU A 206 -12.74 5.19 -13.80
N THR A 207 -11.96 4.73 -14.77
CA THR A 207 -10.87 5.50 -15.38
C THR A 207 -11.15 5.90 -16.83
N LEU A 208 -12.38 5.71 -17.28
CA LEU A 208 -12.81 6.28 -18.55
C LEU A 208 -12.84 7.81 -18.49
N PRO A 209 -12.68 8.47 -19.62
CA PRO A 209 -12.84 9.91 -19.71
C PRO A 209 -14.24 10.35 -19.35
N GLY A 210 -14.28 11.42 -18.56
CA GLY A 210 -15.54 11.90 -18.00
C GLY A 210 -16.05 11.06 -16.82
N SER A 211 -15.33 10.01 -16.38
CA SER A 211 -15.72 9.17 -15.24
C SER A 211 -15.97 9.99 -13.98
N ARG A 212 -15.15 11.00 -13.71
CA ARG A 212 -15.37 11.93 -12.60
C ARG A 212 -16.74 12.61 -12.63
N PHE A 213 -17.36 12.67 -13.82
CA PHE A 213 -18.67 13.27 -13.99
C PHE A 213 -19.78 12.22 -13.97
N PHE A 214 -19.67 11.14 -14.77
CA PHE A 214 -20.75 10.17 -14.88
C PHE A 214 -20.78 9.10 -13.79
N ILE A 215 -19.63 8.73 -13.18
CA ILE A 215 -19.60 7.72 -12.11
C ILE A 215 -20.40 8.18 -10.88
N PRO A 216 -20.27 9.43 -10.37
CA PRO A 216 -21.14 9.91 -9.30
C PRO A 216 -22.63 9.93 -9.65
N LEU A 217 -22.98 10.07 -10.93
CA LEU A 217 -24.40 9.99 -11.37
C LEU A 217 -24.95 8.56 -11.33
N ILE A 218 -24.08 7.55 -11.56
CA ILE A 218 -24.45 6.13 -11.55
C ILE A 218 -24.43 5.54 -10.13
N LEU A 219 -23.38 5.83 -9.36
CA LEU A 219 -23.13 5.21 -8.07
C LEU A 219 -23.50 6.10 -6.87
N GLY A 220 -23.99 7.33 -7.12
CA GLY A 220 -24.15 8.38 -6.11
C GLY A 220 -22.87 9.16 -5.88
N ALA A 221 -22.98 10.38 -5.36
CA ALA A 221 -21.83 11.23 -5.04
C ALA A 221 -20.98 10.68 -3.87
N THR A 222 -21.64 9.93 -2.99
CA THR A 222 -21.02 9.33 -1.79
C THR A 222 -21.25 7.82 -1.79
N ARG A 223 -20.19 7.08 -1.46
CA ARG A 223 -20.25 5.64 -1.18
C ARG A 223 -20.38 5.44 0.32
N THR A 224 -21.36 4.63 0.72
CA THR A 224 -21.61 4.31 2.12
C THR A 224 -21.74 2.81 2.28
N TRP A 225 -21.19 2.27 3.35
CA TRP A 225 -21.33 0.87 3.74
C TRP A 225 -21.45 0.75 5.26
N GLU A 226 -22.03 -0.32 5.71
CA GLU A 226 -22.28 -0.56 7.15
C GLU A 226 -21.07 -1.24 7.77
N ALA A 227 -20.57 -0.66 8.89
CA ALA A 227 -19.44 -1.21 9.61
C ALA A 227 -19.88 -2.45 10.41
N GLU A 228 -19.08 -3.49 10.39
CA GLU A 228 -19.32 -4.75 11.09
C GLU A 228 -19.13 -4.64 12.60
N SER A 229 -18.41 -3.60 13.07
CA SER A 229 -18.15 -3.34 14.49
C SER A 229 -17.86 -1.86 14.76
N ASP A 230 -17.92 -1.44 16.03
CA ASP A 230 -17.54 -0.09 16.45
C ASP A 230 -16.08 0.25 16.12
N ALA A 231 -15.19 -0.74 16.18
CA ALA A 231 -13.79 -0.57 15.82
C ALA A 231 -13.62 -0.31 14.31
N VAL A 232 -14.35 -1.05 13.48
CA VAL A 232 -14.40 -0.81 12.04
C VAL A 232 -15.00 0.57 11.75
N ALA A 233 -16.11 0.95 12.40
CA ALA A 233 -16.72 2.28 12.25
C ALA A 233 -15.77 3.42 12.64
N LYS A 234 -14.87 3.17 13.61
CA LYS A 234 -13.89 4.15 14.08
C LYS A 234 -12.71 4.33 13.12
N TYR A 235 -12.17 3.23 12.59
CA TYR A 235 -10.88 3.25 11.90
C TYR A 235 -10.97 3.13 10.37
N TRP A 236 -12.17 2.88 9.83
CA TRP A 236 -12.42 2.95 8.39
C TRP A 236 -13.33 4.13 8.05
N SER A 237 -13.08 4.74 6.91
CA SER A 237 -14.03 5.67 6.31
C SER A 237 -15.17 4.87 5.69
N THR A 238 -16.33 4.86 6.36
CA THR A 238 -17.52 4.13 5.93
C THR A 238 -18.46 4.95 5.03
N SER A 239 -18.17 6.26 4.89
CA SER A 239 -18.93 7.19 4.03
C SER A 239 -17.97 8.17 3.38
N TYR A 240 -17.64 7.97 2.11
CA TYR A 240 -16.64 8.73 1.38
C TYR A 240 -17.07 9.10 -0.03
N SER A 241 -16.40 10.08 -0.62
CA SER A 241 -16.63 10.51 -2.01
C SER A 241 -16.45 9.36 -2.99
N THR A 242 -17.39 9.20 -3.91
CA THR A 242 -17.25 8.25 -5.03
C THR A 242 -16.02 8.55 -5.89
N LEU A 243 -15.54 9.80 -5.90
CA LEU A 243 -14.31 10.16 -6.60
C LEU A 243 -13.06 9.48 -6.00
N ALA A 244 -13.06 9.16 -4.70
CA ALA A 244 -11.94 8.43 -4.08
C ALA A 244 -11.74 7.03 -4.68
N VAL A 245 -12.82 6.38 -5.15
CA VAL A 245 -12.74 5.08 -5.85
C VAL A 245 -12.04 5.22 -7.20
N ILE A 246 -12.23 6.36 -7.89
CA ILE A 246 -11.51 6.67 -9.14
C ILE A 246 -10.01 6.86 -8.85
N GLU A 247 -9.67 7.55 -7.78
CA GLU A 247 -8.26 7.71 -7.37
C GLU A 247 -7.61 6.37 -7.06
N MET A 248 -8.30 5.49 -6.34
CA MET A 248 -7.83 4.12 -6.08
C MET A 248 -7.60 3.34 -7.38
N GLN A 249 -8.56 3.41 -8.33
CA GLN A 249 -8.43 2.71 -9.60
C GLN A 249 -7.27 3.22 -10.45
N LYS A 250 -6.92 4.52 -10.40
CA LYS A 250 -5.73 5.06 -11.08
C LYS A 250 -4.45 4.33 -10.64
N VAL A 251 -4.33 4.05 -9.34
CA VAL A 251 -3.17 3.32 -8.78
C VAL A 251 -3.16 1.87 -9.27
N VAL A 252 -4.31 1.22 -9.26
CA VAL A 252 -4.47 -0.16 -9.75
C VAL A 252 -4.15 -0.26 -11.24
N ASP A 253 -4.68 0.64 -12.07
CA ASP A 253 -4.43 0.67 -13.52
C ASP A 253 -2.95 0.90 -13.82
N TRP A 254 -2.29 1.79 -13.06
CA TRP A 254 -0.86 1.99 -13.18
C TRP A 254 -0.09 0.69 -12.91
N PHE A 255 -0.44 -0.01 -11.85
CA PHE A 255 0.20 -1.29 -11.49
C PHE A 255 -0.09 -2.37 -12.55
N GLU A 256 -1.34 -2.54 -13.00
CA GLU A 256 -1.72 -3.51 -14.03
C GLU A 256 -1.00 -3.27 -15.37
N ALA A 257 -0.61 -2.03 -15.67
CA ALA A 257 0.16 -1.68 -16.86
C ALA A 257 1.64 -2.10 -16.78
N GLN A 258 2.14 -2.51 -15.61
CA GLN A 258 3.51 -2.96 -15.45
C GLN A 258 3.65 -4.44 -15.84
N SER A 259 4.80 -4.80 -16.41
CA SER A 259 5.12 -6.21 -16.64
C SER A 259 5.49 -6.90 -15.32
N PRO A 260 4.83 -8.00 -14.93
CA PRO A 260 5.20 -8.72 -13.70
C PRO A 260 6.66 -9.17 -13.69
N ALA A 261 7.20 -9.59 -14.83
CA ALA A 261 8.59 -10.02 -14.99
C ALA A 261 9.63 -8.91 -14.78
N SER A 262 9.20 -7.64 -14.72
CA SER A 262 10.13 -6.52 -14.45
C SER A 262 10.37 -6.27 -12.97
N TRP A 263 9.68 -6.99 -12.07
CA TRP A 263 9.81 -6.82 -10.64
C TRP A 263 10.91 -7.73 -10.08
N ASN A 264 12.04 -7.14 -9.72
CA ASN A 264 13.24 -7.85 -9.23
C ASN A 264 13.39 -7.71 -7.70
N VAL A 265 12.29 -7.53 -6.99
CA VAL A 265 12.24 -7.47 -5.53
C VAL A 265 11.44 -8.67 -5.04
N PRO A 266 11.91 -9.43 -4.04
CA PRO A 266 11.17 -10.55 -3.48
C PRO A 266 9.80 -10.12 -2.96
N LEU A 267 8.77 -10.85 -3.32
CA LEU A 267 7.39 -10.57 -2.92
C LEU A 267 6.77 -11.78 -2.20
N ALA A 268 6.29 -11.56 -0.99
CA ALA A 268 5.37 -12.48 -0.33
C ALA A 268 3.95 -11.93 -0.39
N ILE A 269 2.98 -12.73 -0.80
CA ILE A 269 1.57 -12.37 -0.69
C ILE A 269 0.81 -13.37 0.20
N MET A 270 -0.16 -12.84 0.94
CA MET A 270 -1.10 -13.63 1.73
C MET A 270 -2.52 -13.12 1.44
N LEU A 271 -3.43 -14.01 1.02
CA LEU A 271 -4.79 -13.64 0.65
C LEU A 271 -5.73 -14.85 0.68
N GLY A 272 -7.01 -14.58 0.91
CA GLY A 272 -8.09 -15.57 0.79
C GLY A 272 -8.51 -15.78 -0.67
N ASP A 273 -8.77 -17.03 -1.09
CA ASP A 273 -9.16 -17.33 -2.48
C ASP A 273 -10.57 -16.82 -2.85
N LEU A 274 -11.41 -16.61 -1.84
CA LEU A 274 -12.79 -16.13 -2.00
C LEU A 274 -12.95 -14.65 -1.59
N ASP A 275 -11.87 -13.89 -1.56
CA ASP A 275 -11.91 -12.46 -1.22
C ASP A 275 -12.96 -11.72 -2.06
N PRO A 276 -13.93 -11.04 -1.44
CA PRO A 276 -15.03 -10.38 -2.15
C PRO A 276 -14.59 -9.05 -2.78
N THR A 277 -13.50 -8.47 -2.33
CA THR A 277 -13.07 -7.11 -2.67
C THR A 277 -12.05 -7.10 -3.80
N ILE A 278 -11.01 -7.93 -3.68
CA ILE A 278 -9.95 -8.00 -4.70
C ILE A 278 -10.03 -9.31 -5.51
N SER A 279 -9.44 -9.31 -6.68
CA SER A 279 -9.35 -10.50 -7.51
C SER A 279 -8.17 -11.37 -7.09
N ALA A 280 -8.42 -12.34 -6.19
CA ALA A 280 -7.42 -13.33 -5.78
C ALA A 280 -6.73 -13.99 -7.00
N LYS A 281 -7.52 -14.32 -8.04
CA LYS A 281 -7.01 -14.90 -9.29
C LYS A 281 -6.02 -13.98 -10.02
N LYS A 282 -6.26 -12.66 -10.06
CA LYS A 282 -5.31 -11.71 -10.63
C LYS A 282 -4.04 -11.65 -9.79
N ALA A 283 -4.16 -11.55 -8.47
CA ALA A 283 -3.01 -11.48 -7.57
C ALA A 283 -2.10 -12.70 -7.71
N VAL A 284 -2.67 -13.90 -7.71
CA VAL A 284 -1.90 -15.16 -7.91
C VAL A 284 -1.23 -15.18 -9.29
N ARG A 285 -1.94 -14.82 -10.37
CA ARG A 285 -1.36 -14.77 -11.72
C ARG A 285 -0.22 -13.75 -11.86
N MET A 286 -0.30 -12.64 -11.13
CA MET A 286 0.78 -11.64 -11.10
C MET A 286 2.00 -12.24 -10.41
N LEU A 287 1.80 -12.91 -9.27
CA LEU A 287 2.86 -13.57 -8.52
C LEU A 287 3.56 -14.67 -9.35
N GLU A 288 2.80 -15.54 -10.03
CA GLU A 288 3.34 -16.61 -10.89
C GLU A 288 4.28 -16.09 -11.99
N LYS A 289 4.15 -14.82 -12.37
CA LYS A 289 4.95 -14.16 -13.40
C LYS A 289 5.95 -13.16 -12.83
N TRP A 290 6.05 -13.09 -11.50
CA TRP A 290 6.93 -12.13 -10.84
C TRP A 290 8.39 -12.41 -11.17
N GLY A 291 9.19 -11.36 -11.38
CA GLY A 291 10.56 -11.51 -11.87
C GLY A 291 11.54 -12.08 -10.84
N ASP A 292 11.33 -11.85 -9.55
CA ASP A 292 12.19 -12.40 -8.52
C ASP A 292 11.73 -13.82 -8.13
N PRO A 293 12.60 -14.86 -8.24
CA PRO A 293 12.24 -16.25 -8.01
C PRO A 293 11.95 -16.61 -6.53
N ARG A 294 12.31 -15.75 -5.58
CA ARG A 294 12.00 -15.93 -4.15
C ARG A 294 10.56 -15.59 -3.82
N SER A 295 9.86 -14.98 -4.78
CA SER A 295 8.48 -14.55 -4.56
C SER A 295 7.54 -15.73 -4.41
N LYS A 296 6.66 -15.64 -3.40
CA LYS A 296 5.79 -16.77 -3.04
C LYS A 296 4.47 -16.30 -2.41
N ARG A 297 3.47 -17.17 -2.50
CA ARG A 297 2.26 -17.08 -1.69
C ARG A 297 2.52 -17.75 -0.35
N LEU A 298 2.26 -17.04 0.73
CA LEU A 298 2.33 -17.60 2.08
C LEU A 298 1.01 -18.30 2.45
N PRO A 299 1.08 -19.41 3.21
CA PRO A 299 -0.10 -20.18 3.56
C PRO A 299 -0.98 -19.43 4.57
N ILE A 300 -2.30 -19.58 4.43
CA ILE A 300 -3.29 -19.24 5.44
C ILE A 300 -3.89 -20.54 5.94
N PRO A 301 -4.09 -20.76 7.26
CA PRO A 301 -4.84 -21.90 7.77
C PRO A 301 -6.25 -21.92 7.19
N GLU A 302 -6.72 -23.08 6.72
CA GLU A 302 -7.84 -23.25 5.77
C GLU A 302 -9.24 -22.82 6.27
N GLN A 303 -9.46 -22.50 7.54
CA GLN A 303 -10.83 -22.59 8.07
C GLN A 303 -11.63 -21.31 8.20
N GLU A 304 -11.06 -20.10 8.25
CA GLU A 304 -11.86 -18.93 8.62
C GLU A 304 -11.76 -17.72 7.68
N THR A 305 -10.80 -17.68 6.78
CA THR A 305 -10.38 -16.44 6.12
C THR A 305 -10.54 -16.40 4.60
N MET A 306 -11.02 -17.47 3.99
CA MET A 306 -11.08 -17.57 2.52
C MET A 306 -11.98 -16.52 1.87
N ALA A 307 -12.97 -16.01 2.60
CA ALA A 307 -13.94 -15.01 2.13
C ALA A 307 -13.80 -13.65 2.81
N GLN A 308 -12.71 -13.42 3.57
CA GLN A 308 -12.45 -12.13 4.22
C GLN A 308 -11.40 -11.34 3.43
N HIS A 309 -11.62 -10.03 3.30
CA HIS A 309 -10.64 -9.14 2.68
C HIS A 309 -9.52 -8.78 3.67
N VAL A 310 -9.89 -8.27 4.85
CA VAL A 310 -8.96 -8.10 5.97
C VAL A 310 -9.16 -9.25 6.93
N PHE A 311 -8.15 -10.09 7.11
CA PHE A 311 -8.24 -11.36 7.84
C PHE A 311 -7.24 -11.46 9.00
N VAL A 312 -6.59 -10.36 9.35
CA VAL A 312 -5.52 -10.28 10.34
C VAL A 312 -5.64 -8.99 11.15
N GLY A 313 -4.96 -8.93 12.27
CA GLY A 313 -5.01 -7.79 13.19
C GLY A 313 -6.11 -7.92 14.24
N ASP A 314 -6.00 -7.13 15.30
CA ASP A 314 -6.88 -7.22 16.47
C ASP A 314 -8.35 -6.97 16.15
N ILE A 315 -8.65 -6.22 15.10
CA ILE A 315 -10.02 -5.85 14.71
C ILE A 315 -10.65 -6.92 13.83
N ALA A 316 -9.95 -7.38 12.79
CA ALA A 316 -10.55 -8.21 11.75
C ALA A 316 -10.25 -9.72 11.91
N GLY A 317 -9.07 -10.08 12.44
CA GLY A 317 -8.65 -11.49 12.51
C GLY A 317 -7.56 -11.74 13.55
N PRO A 318 -7.85 -11.55 14.86
CA PRO A 318 -6.83 -11.68 15.91
C PRO A 318 -6.23 -13.09 16.00
N SER A 319 -7.00 -14.12 15.66
CA SER A 319 -6.53 -15.53 15.69
C SER A 319 -5.40 -15.81 14.69
N LEU A 320 -5.28 -15.04 13.61
CA LEU A 320 -4.28 -15.25 12.57
C LEU A 320 -3.05 -14.36 12.70
N THR A 321 -3.08 -13.35 13.56
CA THR A 321 -2.01 -12.36 13.70
C THR A 321 -0.66 -13.03 13.96
N ALA A 322 -0.58 -13.92 14.94
CA ALA A 322 0.67 -14.62 15.28
C ALA A 322 1.18 -15.48 14.11
N HIS A 323 0.29 -16.23 13.44
CA HIS A 323 0.65 -17.03 12.27
C HIS A 323 1.21 -16.17 11.14
N CYS A 324 0.57 -15.04 10.83
CA CYS A 324 1.03 -14.12 9.78
C CYS A 324 2.42 -13.58 10.11
N VAL A 325 2.62 -13.12 11.35
CA VAL A 325 3.92 -12.60 11.79
C VAL A 325 5.01 -13.68 11.69
N ASP A 326 4.73 -14.93 12.08
CA ASP A 326 5.67 -16.06 11.95
C ASP A 326 6.08 -16.29 10.47
N GLN A 327 5.11 -16.30 9.56
CA GLN A 327 5.37 -16.50 8.12
C GLN A 327 6.15 -15.32 7.52
N PHE A 328 5.85 -14.10 7.93
CA PHE A 328 6.53 -12.89 7.47
C PHE A 328 7.98 -12.83 7.96
N GLU A 329 8.20 -13.15 9.23
CA GLU A 329 9.55 -13.22 9.80
C GLU A 329 10.43 -14.24 9.07
N LEU A 330 9.91 -15.45 8.80
CA LEU A 330 10.62 -16.48 8.05
C LEU A 330 11.00 -15.99 6.66
N PHE A 331 10.07 -15.36 5.94
CA PHE A 331 10.33 -14.83 4.59
C PHE A 331 11.40 -13.74 4.59
N VAL A 332 11.35 -12.80 5.54
CA VAL A 332 12.37 -11.73 5.65
C VAL A 332 13.75 -12.30 5.97
N LYS A 333 13.82 -13.28 6.87
CA LYS A 333 15.10 -13.94 7.22
C LYS A 333 15.73 -14.68 6.04
N GLU A 334 14.90 -15.33 5.20
CA GLU A 334 15.37 -15.93 3.94
C GLU A 334 15.99 -14.85 3.03
N CYS A 335 15.28 -13.73 2.82
CA CYS A 335 15.78 -12.63 1.98
C CYS A 335 17.09 -12.03 2.49
N LEU A 336 17.25 -11.85 3.80
CA LEU A 336 18.47 -11.36 4.43
C LEU A 336 19.65 -12.32 4.27
N THR A 337 19.42 -13.62 4.44
CA THR A 337 20.46 -14.66 4.31
C THR A 337 21.00 -14.73 2.88
N ASP A 338 20.12 -14.66 1.88
CA ASP A 338 20.50 -14.68 0.47
C ASP A 338 21.32 -13.43 0.09
N GLU A 339 20.96 -12.26 0.63
CA GLU A 339 21.71 -11.03 0.40
C GLU A 339 23.13 -11.13 0.95
N LEU A 340 23.30 -11.56 2.19
CA LEU A 340 24.61 -11.76 2.82
C LEU A 340 25.47 -12.77 2.04
N SER A 341 24.85 -13.86 1.55
CA SER A 341 25.52 -14.89 0.76
C SER A 341 25.99 -14.34 -0.60
N SER A 342 25.20 -13.48 -1.23
CA SER A 342 25.54 -12.85 -2.51
C SER A 342 26.71 -11.85 -2.38
N PHE A 343 26.74 -11.09 -1.29
CA PHE A 343 27.87 -10.18 -0.99
C PHE A 343 29.16 -10.95 -0.75
N ALA A 344 29.12 -12.04 0.01
CA ALA A 344 30.27 -12.90 0.26
C ALA A 344 30.83 -13.52 -1.03
N ALA A 345 29.97 -13.94 -1.96
CA ALA A 345 30.38 -14.49 -3.25
C ALA A 345 31.02 -13.47 -4.18
N GLN A 346 30.58 -12.21 -4.14
CA GLN A 346 31.13 -11.13 -4.96
C GLN A 346 32.45 -10.55 -4.41
N SER A 347 32.72 -10.71 -3.12
CA SER A 347 33.92 -10.23 -2.43
C SER A 347 35.03 -11.28 -2.34
N SER A 348 34.80 -12.49 -2.85
CA SER A 348 35.82 -13.52 -2.96
C SER A 348 36.68 -13.28 -4.21
N PRO A 349 38.03 -13.17 -4.09
CA PRO A 349 38.94 -12.81 -5.18
C PRO A 349 39.02 -13.85 -6.29
#